data_0a640b09569f1bca4ece8bc7603dce16
#
_entry.id   0a640b09569f1bca4ece8bc7603dce16
#
_cell.length_a   1.000
_cell.length_b   1.000
_cell.length_c   1.000
_cell.angle_alpha   90.00
_cell.angle_beta   90.00
_cell.angle_gamma   90.00
#
_symmetry.space_group_name_H-M   'P 1'
#
loop_
_entity.id
_entity.type
_entity.pdbx_description
1 polymer ?
#
loop_
_entity_poly.entity_id
_entity_poly.type
_entity_poly.pdbx_seq_one_letter_code
_entity_poly.pdbx_strand_id
1 'polypeptide(L)'
;GQIIKIPYKDGSSDSKKSPDNKQSKHENNKSSSTQKVNSHENNNKNTSDKPQKRIESKDITDEYTKESGKPMKVATNATSPCICKQYNLAWGSKVSCEFRKRVIKIAQNLWPNDSENMASQLMAVMHLESAGTFSPKIGTFISKKLTDDAKGGYVGLIQFGKFASIDLKVKRSDLAKMSAVQQLDYVEKYYKLNSAHTKIKNLTGLYLWVNYPKNVKENRLEDEDIVYAAPKDAEVTSKKFLESPYHQNPSFMKENEEYKRDGKKVIRQGFKNGSTKVWEVEQEIKKHLTEGIKSQNLEKNYNCAYINHTEIKNTQKINLEKFAEILRKRAKEKSQHQCAKYVRIALEAGGADTSGHPVAASDWGPTLKKIGYKEIPEEFNKPQLGDIYIITKTDKHQYGHIAGYDGSQWISDFKQKGHRIYSDHVNYRYF
;
A
#
# COMPACT_ATOMS: atom_id res chain seq x y z
N GLY A 1 10.13 20.35 2.01
CA GLY A 1 9.89 19.20 1.19
C GLY A 1 8.70 19.42 0.29
N GLN A 2 8.90 19.58 -0.99
CA GLN A 2 7.80 19.65 -1.95
C GLN A 2 7.21 18.25 -2.07
N ILE A 3 5.91 18.13 -1.85
CA ILE A 3 5.12 16.95 -2.17
C ILE A 3 5.19 16.78 -3.68
N ILE A 4 5.78 15.70 -4.16
CA ILE A 4 5.80 15.37 -5.59
C ILE A 4 4.34 15.18 -6.00
N LYS A 5 3.81 16.10 -6.79
CA LYS A 5 2.48 15.96 -7.40
C LYS A 5 2.62 14.96 -8.54
N ILE A 6 2.23 13.74 -8.31
CA ILE A 6 2.22 12.70 -9.32
C ILE A 6 0.84 12.69 -9.99
N PRO A 7 0.71 13.13 -11.26
CA PRO A 7 -0.52 12.98 -11.98
C PRO A 7 -0.58 11.59 -12.60
N TYR A 8 -1.41 10.73 -12.03
CA TYR A 8 -1.80 9.49 -12.68
C TYR A 8 -2.65 9.80 -13.89
N LYS A 9 -2.20 9.43 -15.08
CA LYS A 9 -2.97 9.52 -16.31
C LYS A 9 -3.63 8.18 -16.61
N ASP A 10 -4.95 8.24 -16.71
CA ASP A 10 -5.85 7.17 -17.05
C ASP A 10 -5.37 6.34 -18.23
N GLY A 11 -5.09 5.07 -17.99
CA GLY A 11 -5.08 4.07 -19.05
C GLY A 11 -6.53 3.74 -19.39
N SER A 12 -7.16 4.51 -20.29
CA SER A 12 -8.45 4.14 -20.85
C SER A 12 -8.27 2.86 -21.67
N SER A 13 -8.94 1.81 -21.26
CA SER A 13 -9.24 0.68 -22.12
C SER A 13 -10.23 1.16 -23.18
N ASP A 14 -9.76 1.39 -24.39
CA ASP A 14 -10.61 1.55 -25.56
C ASP A 14 -11.33 0.23 -25.84
N SER A 15 -12.56 0.13 -25.38
CA SER A 15 -13.53 -0.81 -25.89
C SER A 15 -14.07 -0.24 -27.20
N LYS A 16 -13.65 -0.82 -28.32
CA LYS A 16 -14.18 -0.58 -29.66
C LYS A 16 -15.69 -0.77 -29.67
N LYS A 17 -16.41 0.30 -29.95
CA LYS A 17 -17.73 0.24 -30.60
C LYS A 17 -17.58 0.73 -32.01
N SER A 18 -18.01 -0.12 -32.95
CA SER A 18 -18.10 0.16 -34.38
C SER A 18 -19.07 1.30 -34.65
N PRO A 19 -18.79 2.16 -35.63
CA PRO A 19 -19.78 3.11 -36.10
C PRO A 19 -20.53 2.58 -37.31
N ASP A 20 -21.83 2.75 -37.25
CA ASP A 20 -22.74 2.60 -38.40
C ASP A 20 -22.55 3.75 -39.36
N ASN A 21 -22.68 3.34 -40.62
CA ASN A 21 -22.62 3.98 -41.89
C ASN A 21 -23.56 5.18 -42.07
N LYS A 22 -23.05 6.30 -42.60
CA LYS A 22 -23.81 7.06 -43.64
C LYS A 22 -22.88 7.93 -44.49
N GLN A 23 -23.01 7.69 -45.80
CA GLN A 23 -22.39 8.39 -46.92
C GLN A 23 -22.76 9.87 -47.03
N SER A 24 -21.82 10.70 -47.49
CA SER A 24 -22.08 11.60 -48.63
C SER A 24 -20.78 12.15 -49.23
N LYS A 25 -20.84 12.29 -50.55
CA LYS A 25 -19.85 12.59 -51.57
C LYS A 25 -19.39 14.05 -51.61
N HIS A 26 -18.24 14.26 -52.17
CA HIS A 26 -17.77 15.13 -53.30
C HIS A 26 -16.44 15.81 -52.94
N GLU A 27 -15.51 15.60 -53.70
CA GLU A 27 -14.86 15.98 -54.96
C GLU A 27 -13.61 16.86 -54.77
N ASN A 28 -12.54 16.30 -55.37
CA ASN A 28 -11.47 16.89 -56.19
C ASN A 28 -10.88 18.29 -55.88
N ASN A 29 -9.57 18.41 -55.67
CA ASN A 29 -8.72 18.88 -56.76
C ASN A 29 -7.22 18.74 -56.47
N LYS A 30 -6.52 18.42 -57.59
CA LYS A 30 -5.08 18.32 -57.76
C LYS A 30 -4.38 19.68 -57.65
N SER A 31 -3.14 19.71 -57.20
CA SER A 31 -2.04 20.11 -58.08
C SER A 31 -0.68 19.94 -57.42
N SER A 32 0.20 19.47 -58.22
CA SER A 32 1.64 19.23 -58.09
C SER A 32 2.46 20.51 -58.05
N SER A 33 3.57 20.54 -57.32
CA SER A 33 4.82 21.05 -57.86
C SER A 33 6.04 20.62 -57.04
N THR A 34 6.91 20.01 -57.76
CA THR A 34 8.25 19.58 -57.43
C THR A 34 9.16 20.82 -57.39
N GLN A 35 10.02 20.94 -56.40
CA GLN A 35 11.33 21.56 -56.57
C GLN A 35 12.40 20.95 -55.67
N LYS A 36 13.42 20.40 -56.32
CA LYS A 36 14.72 20.04 -55.81
C LYS A 36 15.55 21.31 -55.61
N VAL A 37 16.32 21.43 -54.53
CA VAL A 37 17.63 22.08 -54.54
C VAL A 37 18.52 21.54 -53.41
N ASN A 38 19.60 20.91 -53.83
CA ASN A 38 20.98 20.86 -53.44
C ASN A 38 21.45 20.93 -51.97
N SER A 39 22.20 19.87 -51.72
CA SER A 39 23.36 19.68 -50.81
C SER A 39 24.27 20.91 -50.63
N HIS A 40 24.58 21.17 -49.33
CA HIS A 40 25.91 21.67 -48.95
C HIS A 40 26.35 20.96 -47.67
N GLU A 41 27.38 20.14 -47.82
CA GLU A 41 28.22 19.64 -46.75
C GLU A 41 28.86 20.83 -46.04
N ASN A 42 28.81 20.84 -44.72
CA ASN A 42 29.82 21.52 -43.92
C ASN A 42 30.21 20.64 -42.75
N ASN A 43 31.39 20.08 -42.89
CA ASN A 43 32.16 19.49 -41.80
C ASN A 43 32.38 20.51 -40.69
N ASN A 44 31.97 20.16 -39.49
CA ASN A 44 32.66 20.69 -38.33
C ASN A 44 32.81 19.63 -37.25
N LYS A 45 34.05 19.48 -36.85
CA LYS A 45 34.61 18.47 -35.95
C LYS A 45 34.12 18.59 -34.53
N ASN A 46 33.83 17.41 -33.98
CA ASN A 46 34.16 16.95 -32.63
C ASN A 46 34.26 17.98 -31.49
N THR A 47 33.26 18.00 -30.63
CA THR A 47 33.51 18.02 -29.21
C THR A 47 32.84 16.80 -28.62
N SER A 48 33.66 15.93 -28.07
CA SER A 48 33.26 14.70 -27.41
C SER A 48 32.54 15.02 -26.08
N ASP A 49 31.24 15.09 -26.11
CA ASP A 49 30.43 14.96 -24.88
C ASP A 49 30.54 13.52 -24.39
N LYS A 50 31.41 13.31 -23.41
CA LYS A 50 31.38 12.06 -22.65
C LYS A 50 30.04 12.02 -21.93
N PRO A 51 29.20 10.97 -22.13
CA PRO A 51 28.04 10.79 -21.33
C PRO A 51 28.47 10.66 -19.87
N GLN A 52 27.78 11.38 -18.97
CA GLN A 52 27.97 11.18 -17.53
C GLN A 52 27.75 9.71 -17.25
N LYS A 53 28.78 9.08 -16.69
CA LYS A 53 28.80 7.66 -16.39
C LYS A 53 27.62 7.37 -15.46
N ARG A 54 26.68 6.60 -15.94
CA ARG A 54 25.60 5.99 -15.14
C ARG A 54 26.22 5.37 -13.90
N ILE A 55 25.69 5.70 -12.71
CA ILE A 55 26.00 4.94 -11.50
C ILE A 55 25.30 3.61 -11.66
N GLU A 56 26.06 2.54 -11.87
CA GLU A 56 25.49 1.21 -12.07
C GLU A 56 24.69 0.77 -10.85
N SER A 57 23.56 0.13 -11.08
CA SER A 57 22.65 -0.33 -10.05
C SER A 57 23.30 -1.30 -9.06
N LYS A 58 24.39 -1.95 -9.46
CA LYS A 58 25.20 -2.85 -8.64
C LYS A 58 25.81 -2.17 -7.41
N ASP A 59 26.24 -0.90 -7.54
CA ASP A 59 27.02 -0.29 -6.47
C ASP A 59 26.23 0.02 -5.20
N ILE A 60 24.92 0.32 -5.33
CA ILE A 60 24.09 0.64 -4.16
C ILE A 60 23.50 -0.61 -3.51
N THR A 61 23.16 -1.63 -4.30
CA THR A 61 22.75 -2.93 -3.77
C THR A 61 23.94 -3.67 -3.17
N ASP A 62 25.14 -3.52 -3.76
CA ASP A 62 26.37 -4.08 -3.22
C ASP A 62 26.82 -3.37 -1.94
N GLU A 63 26.59 -2.05 -1.81
CA GLU A 63 26.87 -1.32 -0.59
C GLU A 63 25.90 -1.70 0.54
N TYR A 64 24.59 -1.88 0.23
CA TYR A 64 23.62 -2.43 1.16
C TYR A 64 23.94 -3.86 1.56
N THR A 65 24.36 -4.70 0.61
CA THR A 65 24.78 -6.08 0.87
C THR A 65 26.16 -6.17 1.50
N LYS A 66 27.08 -5.20 1.25
CA LYS A 66 28.42 -5.16 1.87
C LYS A 66 28.40 -4.65 3.30
N GLU A 67 27.58 -3.65 3.63
CA GLU A 67 27.39 -3.21 5.02
C GLU A 67 26.51 -4.19 5.83
N SER A 68 25.58 -4.88 5.19
CA SER A 68 24.82 -6.01 5.75
C SER A 68 25.50 -7.35 5.50
N GLY A 69 26.63 -7.34 4.81
CA GLY A 69 27.32 -8.43 4.10
C GLY A 69 28.00 -9.51 4.91
N LYS A 70 27.35 -9.93 5.94
CA LYS A 70 27.31 -11.34 6.37
C LYS A 70 25.83 -11.72 6.26
N PRO A 71 25.48 -12.91 5.70
CA PRO A 71 24.18 -13.46 5.97
C PRO A 71 24.04 -13.35 7.48
N MET A 72 23.11 -12.54 7.93
CA MET A 72 22.91 -12.32 9.37
C MET A 72 22.72 -13.72 9.93
N LYS A 73 23.79 -14.24 10.56
CA LYS A 73 23.65 -15.42 11.38
C LYS A 73 22.51 -15.06 12.31
N VAL A 74 21.35 -15.67 12.10
CA VAL A 74 20.25 -15.61 13.03
C VAL A 74 20.90 -15.81 14.37
N ALA A 75 21.00 -14.74 15.14
CA ALA A 75 21.51 -14.84 16.49
C ALA A 75 20.50 -15.74 17.20
N THR A 76 20.91 -16.99 17.36
CA THR A 76 20.15 -18.05 18.03
C THR A 76 20.07 -17.79 19.54
N ASN A 77 20.13 -16.53 19.94
CA ASN A 77 19.80 -16.10 21.30
C ASN A 77 18.31 -15.81 21.36
N ALA A 78 17.61 -16.85 21.62
CA ALA A 78 16.21 -17.07 21.85
C ALA A 78 15.59 -16.12 22.89
N THR A 79 15.33 -14.82 22.59
CA THR A 79 14.53 -14.01 23.51
C THR A 79 13.75 -12.87 22.83
N SER A 80 13.68 -12.77 21.51
CA SER A 80 12.78 -11.81 20.90
C SER A 80 11.77 -12.50 19.99
N PRO A 81 10.58 -12.76 20.49
CA PRO A 81 9.53 -13.49 19.77
C PRO A 81 8.79 -12.64 18.75
N CYS A 82 9.12 -11.37 18.60
CA CYS A 82 8.49 -10.50 17.62
C CYS A 82 9.22 -10.59 16.28
N ILE A 83 8.50 -11.04 15.24
CA ILE A 83 9.06 -11.17 13.89
C ILE A 83 9.70 -9.87 13.37
N CYS A 84 9.17 -8.70 13.75
CA CYS A 84 9.73 -7.44 13.29
C CYS A 84 11.12 -7.13 13.83
N LYS A 85 11.57 -7.85 14.87
CA LYS A 85 12.95 -7.79 15.39
C LYS A 85 13.95 -8.61 14.57
N GLN A 86 13.43 -9.46 13.68
CA GLN A 86 14.24 -10.29 12.78
C GLN A 86 14.54 -9.59 11.45
N TYR A 87 13.91 -8.44 11.21
CA TYR A 87 14.01 -7.67 9.98
C TYR A 87 14.56 -6.28 10.24
N ASN A 88 15.57 -5.86 9.46
CA ASN A 88 16.06 -4.49 9.46
C ASN A 88 15.21 -3.66 8.49
N LEU A 89 14.00 -3.29 8.90
CA LEU A 89 13.10 -2.55 8.04
C LEU A 89 13.52 -1.11 7.87
N ALA A 90 13.78 -0.69 6.64
CA ALA A 90 13.90 0.72 6.30
C ALA A 90 12.70 1.50 6.84
N TRP A 91 12.96 2.64 7.50
CA TRP A 91 11.92 3.46 8.15
C TRP A 91 11.14 2.75 9.28
N GLY A 92 11.61 1.60 9.73
CA GLY A 92 10.92 0.82 10.77
C GLY A 92 10.69 1.60 12.05
N SER A 93 11.57 2.55 12.37
CA SER A 93 11.47 3.44 13.54
C SER A 93 10.29 4.42 13.46
N LYS A 94 9.74 4.67 12.29
CA LYS A 94 8.64 5.64 12.07
C LYS A 94 7.25 5.06 12.25
N VAL A 95 7.14 3.76 12.45
CA VAL A 95 5.86 3.05 12.45
C VAL A 95 5.71 2.11 13.65
N SER A 96 4.48 1.71 13.96
CA SER A 96 4.20 0.79 15.06
C SER A 96 4.68 -0.64 14.80
N CYS A 97 4.78 -1.44 15.86
CA CYS A 97 5.11 -2.85 15.76
C CYS A 97 4.11 -3.62 14.89
N GLU A 98 2.82 -3.33 15.02
CA GLU A 98 1.75 -3.94 14.23
C GLU A 98 1.92 -3.61 12.73
N PHE A 99 2.26 -2.37 12.43
CA PHE A 99 2.54 -1.95 11.06
C PHE A 99 3.71 -2.73 10.48
N ARG A 100 4.83 -2.84 11.22
CA ARG A 100 6.01 -3.61 10.79
C ARG A 100 5.67 -5.07 10.54
N LYS A 101 4.99 -5.73 11.48
CA LYS A 101 4.54 -7.13 11.33
C LYS A 101 3.70 -7.31 10.07
N ARG A 102 2.78 -6.38 9.81
CA ARG A 102 1.91 -6.47 8.65
C ARG A 102 2.68 -6.31 7.33
N VAL A 103 3.63 -5.36 7.27
CA VAL A 103 4.50 -5.18 6.09
C VAL A 103 5.35 -6.44 5.83
N ILE A 104 5.96 -7.02 6.87
CA ILE A 104 6.71 -8.27 6.75
C ILE A 104 5.81 -9.39 6.21
N LYS A 105 4.60 -9.52 6.74
CA LYS A 105 3.65 -10.53 6.27
C LYS A 105 3.26 -10.33 4.81
N ILE A 106 3.07 -9.09 4.37
CA ILE A 106 2.84 -8.76 2.95
C ILE A 106 4.02 -9.23 2.10
N ALA A 107 5.23 -8.88 2.49
CA ALA A 107 6.43 -9.28 1.74
C ALA A 107 6.61 -10.80 1.68
N GLN A 108 6.38 -11.52 2.78
CA GLN A 108 6.38 -12.98 2.82
C GLN A 108 5.32 -13.60 1.90
N ASN A 109 4.13 -13.00 1.83
CA ASN A 109 3.04 -13.49 0.99
C ASN A 109 3.28 -13.24 -0.49
N LEU A 110 3.88 -12.11 -0.86
CA LEU A 110 4.02 -11.68 -2.25
C LEU A 110 5.38 -12.02 -2.85
N TRP A 111 6.44 -12.01 -2.04
CA TRP A 111 7.84 -12.21 -2.45
C TRP A 111 8.59 -13.10 -1.45
N PRO A 112 8.15 -14.36 -1.28
CA PRO A 112 8.67 -15.23 -0.21
C PRO A 112 10.20 -15.46 -0.28
N ASN A 113 10.77 -15.45 -1.49
CA ASN A 113 12.20 -15.69 -1.70
C ASN A 113 13.08 -14.45 -1.43
N ASP A 114 12.49 -13.25 -1.31
CA ASP A 114 13.18 -12.00 -1.08
C ASP A 114 12.40 -11.07 -0.13
N SER A 115 11.73 -11.67 0.85
CA SER A 115 10.78 -10.96 1.71
C SER A 115 11.44 -9.87 2.56
N GLU A 116 12.70 -10.00 2.95
CA GLU A 116 13.42 -9.01 3.75
C GLU A 116 13.67 -7.73 2.95
N ASN A 117 14.28 -7.85 1.77
CA ASN A 117 14.54 -6.71 0.89
C ASN A 117 13.23 -6.06 0.43
N MET A 118 12.26 -6.86 0.00
CA MET A 118 10.99 -6.35 -0.50
C MET A 118 10.17 -5.67 0.59
N ALA A 119 10.25 -6.11 1.84
CA ALA A 119 9.63 -5.41 2.97
C ALA A 119 10.23 -4.01 3.16
N SER A 120 11.56 -3.87 3.17
CA SER A 120 12.26 -2.58 3.28
C SER A 120 11.98 -1.68 2.09
N GLN A 121 11.96 -2.24 0.88
CA GLN A 121 11.64 -1.49 -0.35
C GLN A 121 10.19 -1.01 -0.36
N LEU A 122 9.24 -1.83 0.10
CA LEU A 122 7.84 -1.43 0.25
C LEU A 122 7.68 -0.31 1.28
N MET A 123 8.44 -0.34 2.37
CA MET A 123 8.50 0.77 3.33
C MET A 123 9.01 2.06 2.69
N ALA A 124 10.04 1.99 1.85
CA ALA A 124 10.58 3.16 1.14
C ALA A 124 9.54 3.76 0.16
N VAL A 125 8.78 2.94 -0.55
CA VAL A 125 7.67 3.41 -1.41
C VAL A 125 6.60 4.09 -0.58
N MET A 126 6.14 3.49 0.51
CA MET A 126 5.14 4.11 1.38
C MET A 126 5.65 5.39 2.05
N HIS A 127 6.94 5.47 2.40
CA HIS A 127 7.56 6.68 2.91
C HIS A 127 7.49 7.81 1.86
N LEU A 128 7.88 7.53 0.62
CA LEU A 128 7.80 8.49 -0.49
C LEU A 128 6.35 8.96 -0.69
N GLU A 129 5.43 8.05 -0.90
CA GLU A 129 4.03 8.33 -1.24
C GLU A 129 3.28 9.06 -0.12
N SER A 130 3.62 8.76 1.12
CA SER A 130 3.01 9.42 2.28
C SER A 130 3.77 10.66 2.78
N ALA A 131 4.68 11.21 1.98
CA ALA A 131 5.54 12.33 2.38
C ALA A 131 6.23 12.11 3.75
N GLY A 132 6.71 10.90 4.00
CA GLY A 132 7.41 10.49 5.20
C GLY A 132 6.55 10.24 6.44
N THR A 133 5.24 10.41 6.33
CA THR A 133 4.34 10.38 7.51
C THR A 133 3.76 9.00 7.82
N PHE A 134 3.70 8.10 6.85
CA PHE A 134 2.93 6.85 6.92
C PHE A 134 1.47 7.05 7.36
N SER A 135 0.92 8.25 7.09
CA SER A 135 -0.46 8.56 7.45
C SER A 135 -1.45 8.00 6.45
N PRO A 136 -2.48 7.29 6.91
CA PRO A 136 -3.55 6.81 6.03
C PRO A 136 -4.45 7.94 5.50
N LYS A 137 -4.32 9.15 6.07
CA LYS A 137 -5.16 10.32 5.76
C LYS A 137 -4.45 11.36 4.91
N ILE A 138 -3.20 11.11 4.48
CA ILE A 138 -2.47 12.09 3.66
C ILE A 138 -2.91 11.99 2.20
N GLY A 139 -2.89 13.10 1.49
CA GLY A 139 -3.12 13.16 0.06
C GLY A 139 -4.11 14.23 -0.37
N THR A 140 -4.14 14.49 -1.68
CA THR A 140 -4.95 15.55 -2.28
C THR A 140 -6.45 15.28 -2.19
N PHE A 141 -6.88 14.03 -2.02
CA PHE A 141 -8.28 13.70 -1.77
C PHE A 141 -8.79 14.37 -0.49
N ILE A 142 -7.99 14.32 0.58
CA ILE A 142 -8.34 14.90 1.88
C ILE A 142 -8.16 16.43 1.87
N SER A 143 -6.97 16.90 1.43
CA SER A 143 -6.63 18.33 1.49
C SER A 143 -7.54 19.22 0.64
N LYS A 144 -8.06 18.68 -0.47
CA LYS A 144 -9.00 19.35 -1.36
C LYS A 144 -10.46 19.01 -1.09
N LYS A 145 -10.76 18.21 -0.06
CA LYS A 145 -12.12 17.76 0.29
C LYS A 145 -12.89 17.18 -0.91
N LEU A 146 -12.21 16.32 -1.69
CA LEU A 146 -12.79 15.74 -2.90
C LEU A 146 -13.80 14.64 -2.56
N THR A 147 -14.73 14.38 -3.50
CA THR A 147 -15.65 13.24 -3.45
C THR A 147 -15.04 12.02 -4.12
N ASP A 148 -15.60 10.82 -3.85
CA ASP A 148 -15.11 9.57 -4.45
C ASP A 148 -15.23 9.56 -5.98
N ASP A 149 -16.16 10.33 -6.55
CA ASP A 149 -16.37 10.44 -8.01
C ASP A 149 -15.43 11.44 -8.67
N ALA A 150 -14.72 12.27 -7.91
CA ALA A 150 -13.82 13.27 -8.46
C ALA A 150 -12.72 12.63 -9.30
N LYS A 151 -12.38 13.26 -10.43
CA LYS A 151 -11.15 12.95 -11.16
C LYS A 151 -9.96 13.42 -10.34
N GLY A 152 -8.90 12.60 -10.30
CA GLY A 152 -7.74 12.89 -9.46
C GLY A 152 -8.05 12.74 -7.96
N GLY A 153 -7.12 13.22 -7.16
CA GLY A 153 -7.19 13.03 -5.70
C GLY A 153 -6.72 11.65 -5.27
N TYR A 154 -5.79 11.67 -4.33
CA TYR A 154 -5.09 10.49 -3.84
C TYR A 154 -5.13 10.48 -2.33
N VAL A 155 -5.08 9.30 -1.71
CA VAL A 155 -5.14 9.15 -0.25
C VAL A 155 -4.29 8.00 0.24
N GLY A 156 -3.62 8.21 1.37
CA GLY A 156 -3.03 7.16 2.19
C GLY A 156 -1.65 6.68 1.79
N LEU A 157 -1.31 5.48 2.23
CA LEU A 157 0.05 4.94 2.28
C LEU A 157 0.75 4.86 0.91
N ILE A 158 0.02 4.56 -0.14
CA ILE A 158 0.53 4.47 -1.52
C ILE A 158 -0.25 5.41 -2.47
N GLN A 159 -0.88 6.44 -1.93
CA GLN A 159 -1.66 7.42 -2.68
C GLN A 159 -2.71 6.76 -3.59
N PHE A 160 -3.61 5.97 -2.97
CA PHE A 160 -4.71 5.34 -3.70
C PHE A 160 -5.54 6.35 -4.47
N GLY A 161 -5.54 6.25 -5.79
CA GLY A 161 -6.33 7.06 -6.70
C GLY A 161 -7.70 6.45 -7.00
N LYS A 162 -8.49 7.14 -7.86
CA LYS A 162 -9.84 6.71 -8.24
C LYS A 162 -9.85 5.29 -8.84
N PHE A 163 -8.95 5.00 -9.79
CA PHE A 163 -8.92 3.70 -10.47
C PHE A 163 -8.50 2.58 -9.53
N ALA A 164 -7.47 2.80 -8.71
CA ALA A 164 -7.07 1.84 -7.69
C ALA A 164 -8.24 1.53 -6.74
N SER A 165 -9.03 2.53 -6.35
CA SER A 165 -10.17 2.34 -5.47
C SER A 165 -11.32 1.55 -6.13
N ILE A 166 -11.53 1.74 -7.44
CA ILE A 166 -12.50 0.95 -8.23
C ILE A 166 -12.06 -0.51 -8.32
N ASP A 167 -10.80 -0.75 -8.70
CA ASP A 167 -10.25 -2.11 -8.84
C ASP A 167 -10.25 -2.86 -7.51
N LEU A 168 -10.00 -2.15 -6.41
CA LEU A 168 -10.01 -2.69 -5.05
C LEU A 168 -11.42 -2.77 -4.44
N LYS A 169 -12.45 -2.27 -5.12
CA LYS A 169 -13.83 -2.20 -4.64
C LYS A 169 -13.96 -1.52 -3.27
N VAL A 170 -13.23 -0.42 -3.07
CA VAL A 170 -13.24 0.36 -1.83
C VAL A 170 -13.27 1.86 -2.15
N LYS A 171 -14.05 2.63 -1.41
CA LYS A 171 -14.10 4.10 -1.58
C LYS A 171 -12.87 4.76 -0.97
N ARG A 172 -12.35 5.82 -1.61
CA ARG A 172 -11.26 6.62 -1.05
C ARG A 172 -11.63 7.24 0.30
N SER A 173 -12.90 7.63 0.45
CA SER A 173 -13.44 8.11 1.73
C SER A 173 -13.36 7.07 2.85
N ASP A 174 -13.50 5.79 2.53
CA ASP A 174 -13.38 4.71 3.51
C ASP A 174 -11.91 4.38 3.80
N LEU A 175 -11.05 4.37 2.78
CA LEU A 175 -9.59 4.28 2.98
C LEU A 175 -9.09 5.38 3.92
N ALA A 176 -9.60 6.61 3.79
CA ALA A 176 -9.23 7.74 4.64
C ALA A 176 -9.65 7.57 6.12
N LYS A 177 -10.66 6.75 6.41
CA LYS A 177 -11.12 6.47 7.79
C LYS A 177 -10.33 5.34 8.45
N MET A 178 -9.60 4.54 7.67
CA MET A 178 -8.83 3.41 8.17
C MET A 178 -7.62 3.86 8.98
N SER A 179 -7.17 3.01 9.89
CA SER A 179 -5.84 3.11 10.44
C SER A 179 -4.78 2.76 9.37
N ALA A 180 -3.53 3.15 9.60
CA ALA A 180 -2.45 2.80 8.69
C ALA A 180 -2.28 1.27 8.54
N VAL A 181 -2.46 0.52 9.64
CA VAL A 181 -2.39 -0.96 9.61
C VAL A 181 -3.52 -1.55 8.77
N GLN A 182 -4.75 -1.03 8.88
CA GLN A 182 -5.87 -1.48 8.06
C GLN A 182 -5.67 -1.17 6.57
N GLN A 183 -5.06 -0.02 6.23
CA GLN A 183 -4.75 0.29 4.84
C GLN A 183 -3.71 -0.66 4.22
N LEU A 184 -2.84 -1.29 5.01
CA LEU A 184 -1.89 -2.28 4.51
C LEU A 184 -2.56 -3.49 3.87
N ASP A 185 -3.78 -3.84 4.26
CA ASP A 185 -4.55 -4.91 3.61
C ASP A 185 -4.91 -4.54 2.17
N TYR A 186 -5.17 -3.26 1.92
CA TYR A 186 -5.41 -2.74 0.59
C TYR A 186 -4.12 -2.53 -0.20
N VAL A 187 -2.99 -2.25 0.47
CA VAL A 187 -1.67 -2.27 -0.17
C VAL A 187 -1.37 -3.68 -0.70
N GLU A 188 -1.56 -4.73 0.09
CA GLU A 188 -1.37 -6.10 -0.37
C GLU A 188 -2.29 -6.45 -1.55
N LYS A 189 -3.59 -6.14 -1.44
CA LYS A 189 -4.55 -6.37 -2.52
C LYS A 189 -4.14 -5.63 -3.81
N TYR A 190 -3.64 -4.40 -3.69
CA TYR A 190 -3.21 -3.60 -4.83
C TYR A 190 -2.05 -4.25 -5.58
N TYR A 191 -1.04 -4.75 -4.87
CA TYR A 191 0.07 -5.46 -5.51
C TYR A 191 -0.32 -6.84 -6.08
N LYS A 192 -1.44 -7.41 -5.66
CA LYS A 192 -2.02 -8.62 -6.26
C LYS A 192 -2.81 -8.36 -7.54
N LEU A 193 -3.27 -7.13 -7.78
CA LEU A 193 -4.00 -6.79 -9.00
C LEU A 193 -3.18 -7.14 -10.24
N ASN A 194 -3.82 -7.77 -11.21
CA ASN A 194 -3.20 -8.21 -12.46
C ASN A 194 -1.91 -9.03 -12.27
N SER A 195 -1.79 -9.72 -11.15
CA SER A 195 -0.60 -10.48 -10.76
C SER A 195 0.70 -9.64 -10.76
N ALA A 196 0.62 -8.34 -10.47
CA ALA A 196 1.74 -7.42 -10.55
C ALA A 196 2.94 -7.88 -9.71
N HIS A 197 2.69 -8.41 -8.51
CA HIS A 197 3.73 -8.92 -7.61
C HIS A 197 4.64 -9.98 -8.26
N THR A 198 4.15 -10.75 -9.24
CA THR A 198 4.98 -11.76 -9.92
C THR A 198 6.00 -11.15 -10.88
N LYS A 199 5.73 -9.93 -11.39
CA LYS A 199 6.59 -9.18 -12.29
C LYS A 199 7.56 -8.25 -11.55
N ILE A 200 7.18 -7.81 -10.36
CA ILE A 200 7.94 -6.89 -9.53
C ILE A 200 9.06 -7.64 -8.81
N LYS A 201 10.30 -7.21 -9.03
CA LYS A 201 11.50 -7.83 -8.47
C LYS A 201 12.32 -6.90 -7.58
N ASN A 202 12.03 -5.61 -7.59
CA ASN A 202 12.84 -4.58 -6.94
C ASN A 202 12.03 -3.32 -6.60
N LEU A 203 12.70 -2.37 -5.96
CA LEU A 203 12.15 -1.08 -5.56
C LEU A 203 11.50 -0.31 -6.72
N THR A 204 12.14 -0.32 -7.88
CA THR A 204 11.66 0.42 -9.06
C THR A 204 10.35 -0.18 -9.57
N GLY A 205 10.26 -1.50 -9.65
CA GLY A 205 9.01 -2.19 -9.98
C GLY A 205 7.89 -1.92 -8.98
N LEU A 206 8.21 -1.93 -7.66
CA LEU A 206 7.24 -1.56 -6.62
C LEU A 206 6.70 -0.14 -6.82
N TYR A 207 7.59 0.81 -7.05
CA TYR A 207 7.22 2.20 -7.25
C TYR A 207 6.44 2.43 -8.55
N LEU A 208 6.91 1.84 -9.66
CA LEU A 208 6.24 1.97 -10.96
C LEU A 208 4.83 1.35 -10.96
N TRP A 209 4.58 0.32 -10.16
CA TRP A 209 3.21 -0.19 -10.01
C TRP A 209 2.27 0.84 -9.38
N VAL A 210 2.77 1.66 -8.45
CA VAL A 210 1.99 2.74 -7.84
C VAL A 210 1.88 3.95 -8.77
N ASN A 211 3.00 4.37 -9.33
CA ASN A 211 3.11 5.63 -10.08
C ASN A 211 2.67 5.52 -11.54
N TYR A 212 3.12 4.49 -12.26
CA TYR A 212 2.82 4.27 -13.66
C TYR A 212 2.67 2.78 -14.00
N PRO A 213 1.55 2.15 -13.62
CA PRO A 213 1.33 0.70 -13.71
C PRO A 213 1.51 0.11 -15.11
N LYS A 214 1.43 0.93 -16.16
CA LYS A 214 1.61 0.50 -17.55
C LYS A 214 2.96 -0.19 -17.75
N ASN A 215 4.05 0.35 -17.20
CA ASN A 215 5.38 -0.25 -17.32
C ASN A 215 5.41 -1.68 -16.78
N VAL A 216 4.82 -1.90 -15.59
CA VAL A 216 4.77 -3.24 -14.98
C VAL A 216 3.85 -4.18 -15.79
N LYS A 217 2.70 -3.69 -16.25
CA LYS A 217 1.77 -4.49 -17.07
C LYS A 217 2.44 -4.98 -18.36
N GLU A 218 3.19 -4.10 -19.02
CA GLU A 218 3.88 -4.36 -20.29
C GLU A 218 5.27 -4.98 -20.09
N ASN A 219 5.67 -5.26 -18.84
CA ASN A 219 6.98 -5.79 -18.48
C ASN A 219 8.15 -4.92 -18.99
N ARG A 220 7.99 -3.60 -18.96
CA ARG A 220 8.99 -2.60 -19.34
C ARG A 220 9.65 -2.06 -18.07
N LEU A 221 10.59 -2.81 -17.54
CA LEU A 221 11.27 -2.55 -16.26
C LEU A 221 12.80 -2.52 -16.37
N GLU A 222 13.30 -2.65 -17.59
CA GLU A 222 14.73 -2.52 -17.87
C GLU A 222 15.13 -1.06 -17.81
N ASP A 223 16.37 -0.79 -17.48
CA ASP A 223 16.91 0.53 -17.23
C ASP A 223 16.60 1.57 -18.33
N GLU A 224 16.71 1.16 -19.60
CA GLU A 224 16.50 2.04 -20.76
C GLU A 224 15.03 2.13 -21.20
N ASP A 225 14.13 1.38 -20.55
CA ASP A 225 12.71 1.47 -20.85
C ASP A 225 12.14 2.84 -20.48
N ILE A 226 11.31 3.37 -21.38
CA ILE A 226 10.69 4.67 -21.19
C ILE A 226 9.50 4.55 -20.22
N VAL A 227 9.52 5.33 -19.16
CA VAL A 227 8.40 5.51 -18.23
C VAL A 227 7.49 6.62 -18.72
N TYR A 228 8.04 7.80 -18.93
CA TYR A 228 7.33 8.95 -19.47
C TYR A 228 7.99 9.46 -20.73
N ALA A 229 7.19 9.89 -21.70
CA ALA A 229 7.66 10.62 -22.86
C ALA A 229 6.96 11.98 -22.96
N ALA A 230 7.70 12.99 -23.37
CA ALA A 230 7.09 14.24 -23.79
C ALA A 230 6.14 13.99 -24.96
N PRO A 231 5.02 14.70 -25.05
CA PRO A 231 4.15 14.59 -26.19
C PRO A 231 4.90 15.02 -27.46
N LYS A 232 4.94 14.16 -28.47
CA LYS A 232 5.49 14.48 -29.78
C LYS A 232 4.76 15.71 -30.33
N ASP A 233 5.50 16.59 -30.99
CA ASP A 233 4.97 17.79 -31.66
C ASP A 233 4.23 18.79 -30.74
N ALA A 234 4.44 18.72 -29.45
CA ALA A 234 3.90 19.67 -28.51
C ALA A 234 4.96 20.73 -28.15
N GLU A 235 4.63 21.99 -28.36
CA GLU A 235 5.44 23.07 -27.83
C GLU A 235 5.56 23.02 -26.32
N VAL A 236 6.73 23.35 -25.77
CA VAL A 236 7.03 23.28 -24.34
C VAL A 236 6.15 24.18 -23.47
N THR A 237 5.51 25.18 -24.07
CA THR A 237 4.56 26.08 -23.42
C THR A 237 3.10 25.62 -23.56
N SER A 238 2.88 24.60 -24.40
CA SER A 238 1.52 24.11 -24.66
C SER A 238 0.92 23.40 -23.44
N LYS A 239 -0.39 23.52 -23.27
CA LYS A 239 -1.11 22.79 -22.22
C LYS A 239 -0.85 21.26 -22.30
N LYS A 240 -0.78 20.72 -23.51
CA LYS A 240 -0.50 19.29 -23.75
C LYS A 240 0.86 18.88 -23.16
N PHE A 241 1.90 19.74 -23.31
CA PHE A 241 3.22 19.47 -22.74
C PHE A 241 3.22 19.66 -21.22
N LEU A 242 2.67 20.78 -20.74
CA LEU A 242 2.66 21.13 -19.30
C LEU A 242 1.87 20.13 -18.44
N GLU A 243 0.84 19.52 -19.01
CA GLU A 243 0.05 18.49 -18.34
C GLU A 243 0.58 17.06 -18.58
N SER A 244 1.65 16.89 -19.34
CA SER A 244 2.21 15.56 -19.58
C SER A 244 2.86 14.97 -18.32
N PRO A 245 2.81 13.64 -18.13
CA PRO A 245 3.52 12.99 -17.02
C PRO A 245 5.03 13.31 -17.02
N TYR A 246 5.63 13.44 -18.20
CA TYR A 246 7.03 13.84 -18.34
C TYR A 246 7.31 15.19 -17.66
N HIS A 247 6.57 16.24 -18.01
CA HIS A 247 6.79 17.58 -17.44
C HIS A 247 6.42 17.65 -15.95
N GLN A 248 5.43 16.89 -15.54
CA GLN A 248 4.93 16.94 -14.16
C GLN A 248 5.75 16.14 -13.16
N ASN A 249 6.75 15.36 -13.63
CA ASN A 249 7.65 14.61 -12.79
C ASN A 249 9.14 15.04 -12.99
N PRO A 250 9.47 16.30 -12.79
CA PRO A 250 10.82 16.83 -13.09
C PRO A 250 11.92 16.24 -12.19
N SER A 251 11.57 15.69 -11.03
CA SER A 251 12.54 15.05 -10.13
C SER A 251 13.17 13.80 -10.71
N PHE A 252 12.52 13.15 -11.68
CA PHE A 252 13.06 11.97 -12.35
C PHE A 252 13.93 12.30 -13.56
N MET A 253 13.93 13.55 -14.01
CA MET A 253 14.78 13.99 -15.12
C MET A 253 16.21 14.17 -14.60
N LYS A 254 17.13 13.30 -14.99
CA LYS A 254 18.53 13.30 -14.52
C LYS A 254 19.52 13.84 -15.57
N GLU A 255 19.09 13.96 -16.80
CA GLU A 255 19.88 14.57 -17.85
C GLU A 255 19.81 16.10 -17.75
N ASN A 256 20.94 16.77 -17.90
CA ASN A 256 21.03 18.22 -17.84
C ASN A 256 21.02 18.83 -19.24
N GLU A 257 20.25 19.89 -19.42
CA GLU A 257 20.24 20.73 -20.61
C GLU A 257 20.61 22.16 -20.23
N GLU A 258 21.56 22.75 -20.99
CA GLU A 258 21.93 24.15 -20.87
C GLU A 258 21.13 24.98 -21.87
N TYR A 259 20.48 26.02 -21.41
CA TYR A 259 19.83 27.01 -22.27
C TYR A 259 20.08 28.44 -21.74
N LYS A 260 19.94 29.43 -22.61
CA LYS A 260 20.03 30.83 -22.21
C LYS A 260 18.62 31.41 -21.97
N ARG A 261 18.46 32.02 -20.84
CA ARG A 261 17.30 32.82 -20.53
C ARG A 261 17.74 34.20 -20.08
N ASP A 262 17.22 35.23 -20.71
CA ASP A 262 17.59 36.65 -20.42
C ASP A 262 19.11 36.87 -20.41
N GLY A 263 19.81 36.24 -21.35
CA GLY A 263 21.30 36.33 -21.49
C GLY A 263 22.06 35.51 -20.44
N LYS A 264 21.44 34.92 -19.46
CA LYS A 264 22.07 34.09 -18.43
C LYS A 264 21.98 32.61 -18.79
N LYS A 265 23.07 31.88 -18.51
CA LYS A 265 23.12 30.44 -18.64
C LYS A 265 22.23 29.80 -17.56
N VAL A 266 21.28 28.99 -17.95
CA VAL A 266 20.40 28.24 -17.07
C VAL A 266 20.56 26.76 -17.39
N ILE A 267 20.71 25.93 -16.38
CA ILE A 267 20.75 24.48 -16.54
C ILE A 267 19.34 23.97 -16.23
N ARG A 268 18.75 23.31 -17.20
CA ARG A 268 17.46 22.64 -17.04
C ARG A 268 17.65 21.13 -17.04
N GLN A 269 17.29 20.51 -15.94
CA GLN A 269 17.47 19.09 -15.75
C GLN A 269 16.51 18.28 -16.65
N GLY A 270 17.05 17.28 -17.35
CA GLY A 270 16.26 16.24 -17.99
C GLY A 270 15.47 16.60 -19.24
N PHE A 271 15.79 17.71 -19.91
CA PHE A 271 14.97 18.19 -21.03
C PHE A 271 15.42 17.70 -22.42
N LYS A 272 16.60 17.09 -22.52
CA LYS A 272 17.30 16.87 -23.79
C LYS A 272 16.62 15.88 -24.73
N ASN A 273 16.08 14.78 -24.20
CA ASN A 273 15.49 13.73 -25.02
C ASN A 273 13.96 13.62 -24.93
N GLY A 274 13.32 14.36 -24.05
CA GLY A 274 11.86 14.34 -23.88
C GLY A 274 11.31 13.03 -23.35
N SER A 275 12.12 12.23 -22.66
CA SER A 275 11.70 10.99 -22.02
C SER A 275 12.35 10.78 -20.66
N THR A 276 11.63 10.15 -19.75
CA THR A 276 12.16 9.65 -18.48
C THR A 276 12.29 8.15 -18.57
N LYS A 277 13.46 7.63 -18.27
CA LYS A 277 13.77 6.21 -18.29
C LYS A 277 13.64 5.57 -16.90
N VAL A 278 13.57 4.26 -16.85
CA VAL A 278 13.46 3.49 -15.60
C VAL A 278 14.59 3.80 -14.64
N TRP A 279 15.84 3.86 -15.13
CA TRP A 279 17.01 4.17 -14.30
C TRP A 279 16.95 5.56 -13.64
N GLU A 280 16.34 6.55 -14.30
CA GLU A 280 16.20 7.90 -13.75
C GLU A 280 15.22 7.91 -12.57
N VAL A 281 14.11 7.17 -12.71
CA VAL A 281 13.15 6.94 -11.62
C VAL A 281 13.84 6.22 -10.48
N GLU A 282 14.61 5.17 -10.78
CA GLU A 282 15.34 4.39 -9.80
C GLU A 282 16.28 5.24 -8.94
N GLN A 283 17.07 6.11 -9.57
CA GLN A 283 17.98 7.02 -8.84
C GLN A 283 17.25 7.87 -7.79
N GLU A 284 16.06 8.34 -8.11
CA GLU A 284 15.29 9.17 -7.18
C GLU A 284 14.73 8.38 -6.01
N ILE A 285 14.10 7.24 -6.30
CA ILE A 285 13.46 6.47 -5.24
C ILE A 285 14.46 5.75 -4.34
N LYS A 286 15.65 5.40 -4.84
CA LYS A 286 16.74 4.83 -4.04
C LYS A 286 17.18 5.75 -2.90
N LYS A 287 17.07 7.06 -3.05
CA LYS A 287 17.36 8.01 -1.95
C LYS A 287 16.50 7.73 -0.73
N HIS A 288 15.21 7.40 -0.93
CA HIS A 288 14.31 7.08 0.16
C HIS A 288 14.63 5.76 0.85
N LEU A 289 15.07 4.74 0.09
CA LEU A 289 15.55 3.50 0.68
C LEU A 289 16.85 3.72 1.46
N THR A 290 17.84 4.36 0.84
CA THR A 290 19.15 4.65 1.47
C THR A 290 18.98 5.43 2.78
N GLU A 291 18.13 6.44 2.79
CA GLU A 291 17.82 7.17 4.03
C GLU A 291 17.11 6.28 5.06
N GLY A 292 16.22 5.41 4.60
CA GLY A 292 15.46 4.51 5.46
C GLY A 292 16.29 3.44 6.14
N ILE A 293 17.42 3.04 5.56
CA ILE A 293 18.34 2.04 6.15
C ILE A 293 19.39 2.63 7.08
N LYS A 294 19.49 3.97 7.20
CA LYS A 294 20.36 4.57 8.19
C LYS A 294 19.95 4.14 9.60
N SER A 295 20.93 4.03 10.50
CA SER A 295 20.74 3.46 11.84
C SER A 295 19.62 4.11 12.65
N GLN A 296 19.39 5.43 12.49
CA GLN A 296 18.31 6.15 13.16
C GLN A 296 16.90 5.80 12.64
N ASN A 297 16.80 5.28 11.44
CA ASN A 297 15.55 4.93 10.77
C ASN A 297 15.26 3.43 10.81
N LEU A 298 16.27 2.63 11.17
CA LEU A 298 16.09 1.19 11.38
C LEU A 298 15.41 0.92 12.72
N GLU A 299 14.68 -0.17 12.75
CA GLU A 299 14.06 -0.66 13.98
C GLU A 299 15.09 -1.41 14.85
N LYS A 300 15.98 -0.70 15.57
CA LYS A 300 16.95 -1.34 16.47
C LYS A 300 16.58 -1.33 17.94
N ASN A 301 15.80 -0.35 18.41
CA ASN A 301 15.57 -0.10 19.84
C ASN A 301 14.09 0.09 20.22
N TYR A 302 13.16 -0.24 19.34
CA TYR A 302 11.75 -0.13 19.69
C TYR A 302 11.32 -1.36 20.48
N ASN A 303 10.78 -1.12 21.64
CA ASN A 303 10.00 -2.10 22.35
C ASN A 303 8.84 -2.47 21.43
N CYS A 304 9.02 -3.52 20.62
CA CYS A 304 7.89 -4.32 20.27
C CYS A 304 7.28 -4.68 21.61
N ALA A 305 6.15 -4.09 21.94
CA ALA A 305 5.43 -4.56 23.09
C ALA A 305 5.21 -6.04 22.86
N TYR A 306 6.16 -6.83 23.30
CA TYR A 306 5.98 -8.23 23.48
C TYR A 306 4.97 -8.30 24.59
N ILE A 307 3.76 -8.52 24.20
CA ILE A 307 2.85 -9.07 25.16
C ILE A 307 3.30 -10.51 25.32
N ASN A 308 4.26 -10.66 26.23
CA ASN A 308 4.35 -11.90 26.95
C ASN A 308 2.94 -12.17 27.46
N HIS A 309 2.37 -13.28 27.10
CA HIS A 309 1.25 -13.82 27.87
C HIS A 309 1.64 -14.02 29.36
N THR A 310 2.84 -13.62 29.79
CA THR A 310 3.39 -13.73 31.14
C THR A 310 3.61 -12.40 31.88
N GLU A 311 3.46 -11.20 31.23
CA GLU A 311 3.61 -9.92 31.94
C GLU A 311 2.50 -8.92 31.65
N ILE A 312 1.27 -9.30 31.96
CA ILE A 312 0.25 -8.35 32.37
C ILE A 312 0.21 -8.35 33.90
N LYS A 313 1.19 -7.73 34.52
CA LYS A 313 1.02 -7.25 35.88
C LYS A 313 0.05 -6.08 35.82
N ASN A 314 -1.18 -6.31 36.28
CA ASN A 314 -2.31 -5.41 36.48
C ASN A 314 -3.32 -5.16 35.33
N THR A 315 -3.47 -6.04 34.34
CA THR A 315 -4.79 -6.26 33.76
C THR A 315 -5.24 -7.64 34.21
N GLN A 316 -6.41 -7.73 34.76
CA GLN A 316 -7.00 -8.95 35.29
C GLN A 316 -6.96 -10.02 34.18
N LYS A 317 -6.07 -11.01 34.33
CA LYS A 317 -5.93 -12.08 33.32
C LYS A 317 -7.20 -12.88 33.26
N ILE A 318 -7.95 -12.78 32.16
CA ILE A 318 -9.16 -13.56 31.95
C ILE A 318 -8.81 -15.03 31.96
N ASN A 319 -9.47 -15.81 32.82
CA ASN A 319 -9.36 -17.25 32.82
C ASN A 319 -10.19 -17.81 31.63
N LEU A 320 -9.51 -18.12 30.52
CA LEU A 320 -10.15 -18.56 29.29
C LEU A 320 -10.80 -19.93 29.43
N GLU A 321 -10.29 -20.82 30.28
CA GLU A 321 -10.93 -22.10 30.55
C GLU A 321 -12.26 -21.89 31.26
N LYS A 322 -12.29 -20.97 32.24
CA LYS A 322 -13.53 -20.63 32.94
C LYS A 322 -14.51 -19.91 32.02
N PHE A 323 -14.04 -19.02 31.17
CA PHE A 323 -14.85 -18.40 30.12
C PHE A 323 -15.54 -19.46 29.25
N ALA A 324 -14.76 -20.40 28.70
CA ALA A 324 -15.28 -21.47 27.84
C ALA A 324 -16.24 -22.41 28.59
N GLU A 325 -15.91 -22.78 29.83
CA GLU A 325 -16.80 -23.58 30.67
C GLU A 325 -18.18 -22.93 30.80
N ILE A 326 -18.20 -21.63 31.10
CA ILE A 326 -19.46 -20.90 31.31
C ILE A 326 -20.22 -20.71 29.99
N LEU A 327 -19.52 -20.45 28.88
CA LEU A 327 -20.16 -20.44 27.55
C LEU A 327 -20.88 -21.77 27.29
N ARG A 328 -20.17 -22.91 27.44
CA ARG A 328 -20.73 -24.24 27.21
C ARG A 328 -21.92 -24.53 28.12
N LYS A 329 -21.80 -24.24 29.43
CA LYS A 329 -22.79 -24.52 30.45
C LYS A 329 -24.06 -23.72 30.22
N ARG A 330 -23.97 -22.50 29.72
CA ARG A 330 -25.12 -21.59 29.56
C ARG A 330 -25.77 -21.65 28.18
N ALA A 331 -25.04 -22.10 27.15
CA ALA A 331 -25.53 -22.16 25.78
C ALA A 331 -26.83 -22.96 25.67
N LYS A 332 -27.72 -22.41 24.87
CA LYS A 332 -29.00 -23.06 24.53
C LYS A 332 -28.87 -23.78 23.17
N GLU A 333 -29.88 -24.56 22.83
CA GLU A 333 -29.93 -25.20 21.52
C GLU A 333 -30.26 -24.22 20.40
N LYS A 334 -31.04 -23.18 20.72
CA LYS A 334 -31.43 -22.12 19.77
C LYS A 334 -31.16 -20.74 20.36
N SER A 335 -31.01 -19.77 19.50
CA SER A 335 -30.79 -18.38 19.91
C SER A 335 -31.92 -17.85 20.79
N GLN A 336 -31.51 -17.13 21.83
CA GLN A 336 -32.40 -16.42 22.75
C GLN A 336 -32.36 -14.90 22.50
N HIS A 337 -31.72 -14.46 21.43
CA HIS A 337 -31.49 -13.04 21.10
C HIS A 337 -30.74 -12.27 22.22
N GLN A 338 -29.89 -12.95 22.97
CA GLN A 338 -29.14 -12.41 24.12
C GLN A 338 -27.64 -12.70 24.02
N CYS A 339 -27.07 -12.79 22.81
CA CYS A 339 -25.67 -13.16 22.56
C CYS A 339 -24.69 -12.34 23.41
N ALA A 340 -24.82 -11.02 23.44
CA ALA A 340 -23.94 -10.13 24.21
C ALA A 340 -24.00 -10.43 25.73
N LYS A 341 -25.20 -10.70 26.29
CA LYS A 341 -25.37 -11.03 27.70
C LYS A 341 -24.67 -12.34 28.07
N TYR A 342 -24.77 -13.36 27.21
CA TYR A 342 -24.15 -14.66 27.49
C TYR A 342 -22.66 -14.62 27.42
N VAL A 343 -22.10 -13.96 26.40
CA VAL A 343 -20.65 -13.74 26.28
C VAL A 343 -20.12 -12.89 27.43
N ARG A 344 -20.86 -11.85 27.84
CA ARG A 344 -20.54 -11.02 29.01
C ARG A 344 -20.39 -11.86 30.28
N ILE A 345 -21.44 -12.66 30.61
CA ILE A 345 -21.42 -13.47 31.84
C ILE A 345 -20.25 -14.45 31.85
N ALA A 346 -19.88 -14.98 30.68
CA ALA A 346 -18.73 -15.87 30.55
C ALA A 346 -17.41 -15.12 30.76
N LEU A 347 -17.27 -13.92 30.21
CA LEU A 347 -16.10 -13.05 30.41
C LEU A 347 -15.96 -12.64 31.88
N GLU A 348 -17.05 -12.24 32.53
CA GLU A 348 -17.10 -11.90 33.96
C GLU A 348 -16.73 -13.09 34.86
N ALA A 349 -17.23 -14.29 34.52
CA ALA A 349 -16.86 -15.52 35.21
C ALA A 349 -15.38 -15.86 35.05
N GLY A 350 -14.77 -15.49 33.91
CA GLY A 350 -13.33 -15.55 33.66
C GLY A 350 -12.55 -14.48 34.39
N GLY A 351 -13.20 -13.54 35.07
CA GLY A 351 -12.56 -12.47 35.83
C GLY A 351 -12.45 -11.13 35.10
N ALA A 352 -13.13 -10.96 33.96
CA ALA A 352 -13.13 -9.69 33.23
C ALA A 352 -14.04 -8.64 33.88
N ASP A 353 -13.59 -7.39 33.92
CA ASP A 353 -14.45 -6.24 34.27
C ASP A 353 -15.11 -5.68 33.01
N THR A 354 -16.34 -6.10 32.75
CA THR A 354 -17.14 -5.61 31.63
C THR A 354 -18.02 -4.41 32.00
N SER A 355 -17.79 -3.76 33.13
CA SER A 355 -18.56 -2.59 33.56
C SER A 355 -18.62 -1.51 32.47
N GLY A 356 -19.81 -0.93 32.25
CA GLY A 356 -20.03 0.04 31.19
C GLY A 356 -20.18 -0.57 29.78
N HIS A 357 -20.36 -1.90 29.68
CA HIS A 357 -20.59 -2.58 28.40
C HIS A 357 -21.83 -2.04 27.65
N PRO A 358 -21.83 -2.00 26.31
CA PRO A 358 -23.01 -1.65 25.52
C PRO A 358 -24.04 -2.79 25.50
N VAL A 359 -25.29 -2.44 25.17
CA VAL A 359 -26.36 -3.41 24.96
C VAL A 359 -26.21 -4.16 23.65
N ALA A 360 -25.87 -3.41 22.55
CA ALA A 360 -25.73 -3.99 21.22
C ALA A 360 -24.40 -4.74 21.09
N ALA A 361 -24.45 -5.95 20.56
CA ALA A 361 -23.27 -6.78 20.32
C ALA A 361 -22.27 -6.12 19.36
N SER A 362 -22.78 -5.41 18.34
CA SER A 362 -21.97 -4.66 17.38
C SER A 362 -20.99 -3.66 18.01
N ASP A 363 -21.34 -3.15 19.19
CA ASP A 363 -20.63 -2.06 19.85
C ASP A 363 -19.63 -2.54 20.92
N TRP A 364 -19.49 -3.86 21.08
CA TRP A 364 -18.66 -4.48 22.11
C TRP A 364 -17.14 -4.32 21.91
N GLY A 365 -16.67 -3.91 20.73
CA GLY A 365 -15.25 -3.78 20.45
C GLY A 365 -14.47 -2.95 21.47
N PRO A 366 -14.92 -1.75 21.88
CA PRO A 366 -14.24 -0.97 22.94
C PRO A 366 -14.20 -1.70 24.27
N THR A 367 -15.26 -2.41 24.68
CA THR A 367 -15.30 -3.20 25.93
C THR A 367 -14.31 -4.36 25.86
N LEU A 368 -14.25 -5.10 24.76
CA LEU A 368 -13.26 -6.17 24.59
C LEU A 368 -11.82 -5.62 24.68
N LYS A 369 -11.55 -4.47 24.06
CA LYS A 369 -10.23 -3.82 24.16
C LYS A 369 -9.91 -3.38 25.60
N LYS A 370 -10.90 -2.84 26.34
CA LYS A 370 -10.73 -2.45 27.75
C LYS A 370 -10.33 -3.63 28.63
N ILE A 371 -10.88 -4.81 28.39
CA ILE A 371 -10.59 -6.02 29.17
C ILE A 371 -9.40 -6.83 28.64
N GLY A 372 -8.67 -6.29 27.66
CA GLY A 372 -7.39 -6.84 27.22
C GLY A 372 -7.40 -7.59 25.89
N TYR A 373 -8.55 -7.74 25.23
CA TYR A 373 -8.59 -8.29 23.88
C TYR A 373 -8.01 -7.35 22.85
N LYS A 374 -7.44 -7.91 21.80
CA LYS A 374 -6.95 -7.17 20.64
C LYS A 374 -7.75 -7.53 19.42
N GLU A 375 -8.13 -6.51 18.67
CA GLU A 375 -8.74 -6.73 17.36
C GLU A 375 -7.65 -7.17 16.37
N ILE A 376 -7.82 -8.34 15.79
CA ILE A 376 -6.90 -8.97 14.84
C ILE A 376 -7.61 -9.30 13.54
N PRO A 377 -6.88 -9.58 12.44
CA PRO A 377 -7.49 -10.16 11.24
C PRO A 377 -8.26 -11.44 11.54
N GLU A 378 -9.35 -11.66 10.80
CA GLU A 378 -10.19 -12.83 10.96
C GLU A 378 -9.41 -14.14 10.77
N GLU A 379 -9.42 -15.02 11.77
CA GLU A 379 -8.76 -16.33 11.73
C GLU A 379 -9.74 -17.50 11.95
N PHE A 380 -10.90 -17.45 11.31
CA PHE A 380 -11.95 -18.48 11.44
C PHE A 380 -11.52 -19.91 11.06
N ASN A 381 -10.41 -20.06 10.34
CA ASN A 381 -9.87 -21.37 9.96
C ASN A 381 -9.05 -22.04 11.07
N LYS A 382 -8.56 -21.27 12.04
CA LYS A 382 -7.75 -21.74 13.17
C LYS A 382 -8.06 -20.96 14.44
N PRO A 383 -9.32 -20.91 14.87
CA PRO A 383 -9.69 -20.16 16.06
C PRO A 383 -9.02 -20.75 17.31
N GLN A 384 -8.66 -19.89 18.24
CA GLN A 384 -8.05 -20.27 19.51
C GLN A 384 -9.05 -20.16 20.66
N LEU A 385 -8.85 -20.96 21.71
CA LEU A 385 -9.63 -20.86 22.94
C LEU A 385 -9.66 -19.40 23.44
N GLY A 386 -10.86 -18.85 23.58
CA GLY A 386 -11.06 -17.50 24.06
C GLY A 386 -11.24 -16.45 22.96
N ASP A 387 -10.99 -16.78 21.68
CA ASP A 387 -11.27 -15.86 20.58
C ASP A 387 -12.71 -15.41 20.58
N ILE A 388 -12.93 -14.16 20.20
CA ILE A 388 -14.28 -13.57 20.11
C ILE A 388 -14.43 -12.91 18.75
N TYR A 389 -15.56 -13.15 18.10
CA TYR A 389 -15.94 -12.35 16.95
C TYR A 389 -17.19 -11.52 17.21
N ILE A 390 -17.27 -10.40 16.53
CA ILE A 390 -18.44 -9.52 16.46
C ILE A 390 -18.89 -9.43 15.00
N ILE A 391 -20.19 -9.60 14.74
CA ILE A 391 -20.81 -9.18 13.49
C ILE A 391 -21.32 -7.76 13.70
N THR A 392 -20.91 -6.85 12.81
CA THR A 392 -21.35 -5.45 12.87
C THR A 392 -22.84 -5.34 12.50
N LYS A 393 -23.50 -4.29 12.99
CA LYS A 393 -24.88 -4.01 12.65
C LYS A 393 -25.10 -3.81 11.15
N THR A 394 -26.23 -4.29 10.67
CA THR A 394 -26.76 -4.07 9.31
C THR A 394 -28.21 -3.64 9.41
N ASP A 395 -28.84 -3.26 8.30
CA ASP A 395 -30.25 -2.88 8.26
C ASP A 395 -31.18 -4.03 8.75
N LYS A 396 -30.79 -5.28 8.51
CA LYS A 396 -31.53 -6.47 8.96
C LYS A 396 -31.17 -6.93 10.36
N HIS A 397 -29.96 -6.62 10.85
CA HIS A 397 -29.41 -7.08 12.12
C HIS A 397 -28.88 -5.90 12.93
N GLN A 398 -29.78 -5.07 13.43
CA GLN A 398 -29.47 -3.76 14.06
C GLN A 398 -28.60 -3.86 15.31
N TYR A 399 -28.62 -4.97 16.04
CA TYR A 399 -27.78 -5.19 17.21
C TYR A 399 -26.47 -5.94 16.91
N GLY A 400 -26.31 -6.43 15.68
CA GLY A 400 -25.20 -7.30 15.33
C GLY A 400 -25.21 -8.61 16.09
N HIS A 401 -24.02 -9.22 16.22
CA HIS A 401 -23.88 -10.49 16.96
C HIS A 401 -22.48 -10.57 17.59
N ILE A 402 -22.35 -11.37 18.65
CA ILE A 402 -21.06 -11.67 19.30
C ILE A 402 -21.05 -13.14 19.75
N ALA A 403 -19.92 -13.82 19.55
CA ALA A 403 -19.69 -15.17 20.05
C ALA A 403 -18.25 -15.37 20.46
N GLY A 404 -18.00 -16.28 21.38
CA GLY A 404 -16.69 -16.71 21.80
C GLY A 404 -16.40 -18.15 21.37
N TYR A 405 -15.11 -18.45 21.15
CA TYR A 405 -14.63 -19.79 20.82
C TYR A 405 -14.25 -20.55 22.09
N ASP A 406 -14.82 -21.71 22.28
CA ASP A 406 -14.63 -22.53 23.51
C ASP A 406 -13.48 -23.53 23.42
N GLY A 407 -12.67 -23.44 22.34
CA GLY A 407 -11.62 -24.41 22.01
C GLY A 407 -12.09 -25.49 21.03
N SER A 408 -13.41 -25.62 20.80
CA SER A 408 -13.99 -26.63 19.88
C SER A 408 -15.05 -26.04 18.93
N GLN A 409 -15.81 -25.06 19.38
CA GLN A 409 -16.89 -24.46 18.60
C GLN A 409 -17.17 -23.02 19.02
N TRP A 410 -17.84 -22.28 18.15
CA TRP A 410 -18.35 -20.94 18.44
C TRP A 410 -19.63 -21.01 19.27
N ILE A 411 -19.69 -20.22 20.34
CA ILE A 411 -20.82 -20.18 21.26
C ILE A 411 -21.17 -18.72 21.58
N SER A 412 -22.48 -18.43 21.52
CA SER A 412 -23.06 -17.18 22.00
C SER A 412 -24.07 -17.49 23.12
N ASP A 413 -25.32 -17.14 22.93
CA ASP A 413 -26.47 -17.65 23.73
C ASP A 413 -26.88 -19.06 23.27
N PHE A 414 -26.31 -19.54 22.16
CA PHE A 414 -26.50 -20.91 21.65
C PHE A 414 -25.22 -21.46 21.04
N LYS A 415 -25.16 -22.77 20.88
CA LYS A 415 -24.08 -23.48 20.20
C LYS A 415 -24.23 -23.30 18.70
N GLN A 416 -23.16 -22.81 18.03
CA GLN A 416 -23.19 -22.49 16.62
C GLN A 416 -22.52 -23.58 15.79
N LYS A 417 -23.04 -23.86 14.60
CA LYS A 417 -22.40 -24.77 13.65
C LYS A 417 -21.13 -24.15 13.00
N GLY A 418 -20.96 -22.85 13.13
CA GLY A 418 -19.82 -22.07 12.58
C GLY A 418 -20.02 -20.59 12.85
N HIS A 419 -19.12 -19.76 12.35
CA HIS A 419 -19.18 -18.30 12.51
C HIS A 419 -20.26 -17.64 11.63
N ARG A 420 -20.63 -18.28 10.51
CA ARG A 420 -21.66 -17.78 9.58
C ARG A 420 -23.05 -18.14 10.09
N ILE A 421 -23.62 -17.26 10.87
CA ILE A 421 -24.97 -17.45 11.44
C ILE A 421 -26.07 -16.72 10.64
N TYR A 422 -25.69 -15.80 9.78
CA TYR A 422 -26.57 -15.10 8.86
C TYR A 422 -26.31 -15.53 7.42
N SER A 423 -27.36 -15.56 6.60
CA SER A 423 -27.25 -15.86 5.16
C SER A 423 -26.74 -14.67 4.34
N ASP A 424 -26.89 -13.46 4.87
CA ASP A 424 -26.50 -12.23 4.22
C ASP A 424 -24.98 -12.00 4.33
N HIS A 425 -24.46 -11.13 3.48
CA HIS A 425 -23.09 -10.65 3.61
C HIS A 425 -23.01 -9.71 4.82
N VAL A 426 -22.17 -10.08 5.80
CA VAL A 426 -21.93 -9.32 7.03
C VAL A 426 -20.45 -9.05 7.22
N ASN A 427 -20.13 -7.98 7.94
CA ASN A 427 -18.75 -7.66 8.30
C ASN A 427 -18.45 -8.17 9.70
N TYR A 428 -17.27 -8.76 9.85
CA TYR A 428 -16.78 -9.28 11.12
C TYR A 428 -15.72 -8.37 11.72
N ARG A 429 -15.62 -8.41 13.04
CA ARG A 429 -14.49 -7.94 13.83
C ARG A 429 -14.04 -9.11 14.68
N TYR A 430 -12.75 -9.39 14.73
CA TYR A 430 -12.17 -10.57 15.38
C TYR A 430 -11.19 -10.15 16.46
N PHE A 431 -11.25 -10.81 17.61
CA PHE A 431 -10.52 -10.44 18.81
C PHE A 431 -9.87 -11.66 19.47
#